data_73363e7335b0ee49238924ef8398f874
#
_entry.id   73363e7335b0ee49238924ef8398f874
#
_cell.length_a   1.000
_cell.length_b   1.000
_cell.length_c   1.000
_cell.angle_alpha   90.00
_cell.angle_beta   90.00
_cell.angle_gamma   90.00
#
_symmetry.space_group_name_H-M   'P 1'
#
loop_
_entity.id
_entity.type
_entity.pdbx_description
1 polymer ?
#
loop_
_entity_poly.entity_id
_entity_poly.type
_entity_poly.pdbx_seq_one_letter_code
_entity_poly.pdbx_strand_id
1 'polypeptide(L)'
;MKNRIKFYLDEHVPKAVAKGLKRRGVDVLTVVEAGLRGASDEKHLVKAKSEKRVIFTQDDDFLRLQAAGNDHFGIVYAHQGKEIGTLISGLMLIYQA
;
A
#
# COMPACT_ATOMS: atom_id res chain seq x y z
N MET A 1 5.80 -23.26 4.11
CA MET A 1 6.21 -22.01 3.45
C MET A 1 5.47 -20.83 4.08
N LYS A 2 6.19 -19.82 4.51
CA LYS A 2 5.56 -18.63 5.09
C LYS A 2 4.99 -17.73 4.00
N ASN A 3 3.75 -17.29 4.17
CA ASN A 3 3.18 -16.25 3.33
C ASN A 3 3.69 -14.91 3.81
N ARG A 4 4.26 -14.15 2.88
CA ARG A 4 4.73 -12.80 3.17
C ARG A 4 3.62 -11.80 2.90
N ILE A 5 3.69 -10.66 3.59
CA ILE A 5 2.79 -9.53 3.33
C ILE A 5 2.96 -9.07 1.89
N LYS A 6 1.84 -8.80 1.24
CA LYS A 6 1.81 -8.17 -0.09
C LYS A 6 1.27 -6.77 0.07
N PHE A 7 1.74 -5.85 -0.76
CA PHE A 7 1.33 -4.45 -0.67
C PHE A 7 0.51 -4.01 -1.88
N TYR A 8 -0.34 -3.02 -1.64
CA TYR A 8 -1.08 -2.29 -2.67
C TYR A 8 -0.77 -0.81 -2.47
N LEU A 9 -0.11 -0.18 -3.44
CA LEU A 9 0.35 1.20 -3.31
C LEU A 9 -0.60 2.16 -4.00
N ASP A 10 -1.08 3.15 -3.23
CA ASP A 10 -1.88 4.26 -3.71
C ASP A 10 -1.15 5.02 -4.83
N GLU A 11 -1.91 5.63 -5.72
CA GLU A 11 -1.37 6.32 -6.90
C GLU A 11 -0.50 7.53 -6.56
N HIS A 12 -0.64 8.10 -5.37
CA HIS A 12 0.17 9.23 -4.92
C HIS A 12 1.51 8.81 -4.30
N VAL A 13 1.72 7.53 -4.08
CA VAL A 13 3.00 7.03 -3.59
C VAL A 13 4.02 7.08 -4.73
N PRO A 14 5.23 7.60 -4.48
CA PRO A 14 6.24 7.69 -5.55
C PRO A 14 6.55 6.32 -6.16
N LYS A 15 6.68 6.29 -7.48
CA LYS A 15 6.97 5.05 -8.22
C LYS A 15 8.24 4.36 -7.75
N ALA A 16 9.22 5.14 -7.28
CA ALA A 16 10.49 4.59 -6.79
C ALA A 16 10.30 3.68 -5.57
N VAL A 17 9.25 3.90 -4.77
CA VAL A 17 8.93 3.02 -3.64
C VAL A 17 8.55 1.63 -4.14
N ALA A 18 7.66 1.55 -5.12
CA ALA A 18 7.27 0.27 -5.70
C ALA A 18 8.48 -0.44 -6.32
N LYS A 19 9.29 0.30 -7.09
CA LYS A 19 10.49 -0.27 -7.70
C LYS A 19 11.48 -0.81 -6.67
N GLY A 20 11.71 -0.05 -5.61
CA GLY A 20 12.63 -0.46 -4.54
C GLY A 20 12.16 -1.71 -3.81
N LEU A 21 10.86 -1.81 -3.54
CA LEU A 21 10.28 -2.99 -2.89
C LEU A 21 10.36 -4.20 -3.82
N LYS A 22 10.02 -4.03 -5.09
CA LYS A 22 10.06 -5.14 -6.06
C LYS A 22 11.47 -5.69 -6.22
N ARG A 23 12.48 -4.81 -6.21
CA ARG A 23 13.89 -5.24 -6.27
C ARG A 23 14.27 -6.10 -5.08
N ARG A 24 13.59 -5.94 -3.96
CA ARG A 24 13.84 -6.70 -2.74
C ARG A 24 12.96 -7.95 -2.63
N GLY A 25 12.27 -8.30 -3.71
CA GLY A 25 11.45 -9.51 -3.78
C GLY A 25 10.08 -9.37 -3.13
N VAL A 26 9.61 -8.16 -2.86
CA VAL A 26 8.31 -7.93 -2.27
C VAL A 26 7.23 -7.91 -3.36
N ASP A 27 6.10 -8.57 -3.11
CA ASP A 27 4.96 -8.57 -4.01
C ASP A 27 4.21 -7.26 -3.83
N VAL A 28 4.29 -6.38 -4.82
CA VAL A 28 3.70 -5.05 -4.81
C VAL A 28 2.83 -4.88 -6.04
N LEU A 29 1.60 -4.45 -5.82
CA LEU A 29 0.69 -4.03 -6.90
C LEU A 29 0.44 -2.54 -6.73
N THR A 30 0.65 -1.76 -7.79
CA THR A 30 0.30 -0.34 -7.77
C THR A 30 -1.10 -0.13 -8.33
N VAL A 31 -1.72 1.00 -7.99
CA VAL A 31 -3.02 1.38 -8.55
C VAL A 31 -2.97 1.40 -10.07
N VAL A 32 -1.88 1.90 -10.64
CA VAL A 32 -1.72 1.96 -12.11
C VAL A 32 -1.69 0.55 -12.69
N GLU A 33 -0.92 -0.36 -12.10
CA GLU A 33 -0.84 -1.75 -12.56
C GLU A 33 -2.17 -2.48 -12.45
N ALA A 34 -2.96 -2.12 -11.44
CA ALA A 34 -4.28 -2.70 -11.23
C ALA A 34 -5.33 -2.16 -12.21
N GLY A 35 -5.01 -1.11 -12.96
CA GLY A 35 -5.95 -0.47 -13.87
C GLY A 35 -7.04 0.32 -13.15
N LEU A 36 -6.77 0.76 -11.92
CA LEU A 36 -7.76 1.45 -11.07
C LEU A 36 -7.43 2.91 -10.82
N ARG A 37 -6.64 3.51 -11.72
CA ARG A 37 -6.31 4.93 -11.62
C ARG A 37 -7.59 5.77 -11.64
N GLY A 38 -7.71 6.68 -10.68
CA GLY A 38 -8.89 7.52 -10.56
C GLY A 38 -10.10 6.85 -9.90
N ALA A 39 -9.98 5.58 -9.49
CA ALA A 39 -11.07 4.92 -8.78
C ALA A 39 -11.22 5.49 -7.38
N SER A 40 -12.39 5.26 -6.76
CA SER A 40 -12.65 5.69 -5.40
C SER A 40 -11.79 4.93 -4.40
N ASP A 41 -11.59 5.51 -3.22
CA ASP A 41 -10.82 4.87 -2.15
C ASP A 41 -11.48 3.55 -1.73
N GLU A 42 -12.81 3.50 -1.72
CA GLU A 42 -13.55 2.28 -1.39
C GLU A 42 -13.22 1.16 -2.38
N LYS A 43 -13.11 1.47 -3.67
CA LYS A 43 -12.73 0.47 -4.67
C LYS A 43 -11.30 -0.05 -4.45
N HIS A 44 -10.40 0.82 -4.01
CA HIS A 44 -9.05 0.41 -3.67
C HIS A 44 -9.05 -0.52 -2.47
N LEU A 45 -9.88 -0.25 -1.45
CA LEU A 45 -10.01 -1.14 -0.30
C LEU A 45 -10.51 -2.52 -0.73
N VAL A 46 -11.52 -2.57 -1.58
CA VAL A 46 -12.08 -3.83 -2.08
C VAL A 46 -11.02 -4.62 -2.85
N LYS A 47 -10.30 -3.95 -3.75
CA LYS A 47 -9.24 -4.61 -4.54
C LYS A 47 -8.15 -5.18 -3.65
N ALA A 48 -7.65 -4.38 -2.73
CA ALA A 48 -6.58 -4.81 -1.83
C ALA A 48 -7.04 -6.00 -0.97
N LYS A 49 -8.24 -5.91 -0.40
CA LYS A 49 -8.78 -6.99 0.41
C LYS A 49 -8.97 -8.27 -0.40
N SER A 50 -9.47 -8.16 -1.63
CA SER A 50 -9.70 -9.34 -2.48
C SER A 50 -8.40 -10.10 -2.75
N GLU A 51 -7.27 -9.43 -2.77
CA GLU A 51 -5.95 -10.03 -2.98
C GLU A 51 -5.15 -10.17 -1.70
N LYS A 52 -5.74 -9.88 -0.56
CA LYS A 52 -5.09 -9.94 0.76
C LYS A 52 -3.83 -9.08 0.80
N ARG A 53 -3.94 -7.85 0.27
CA ARG A 53 -2.85 -6.89 0.25
C ARG A 53 -3.06 -5.82 1.31
N VAL A 54 -1.96 -5.41 1.93
CA VAL A 54 -1.93 -4.27 2.82
C VAL A 54 -1.79 -3.01 1.97
N ILE A 55 -2.67 -2.03 2.18
CA ILE A 55 -2.58 -0.75 1.47
C ILE A 55 -1.51 0.10 2.13
N PHE A 56 -0.61 0.65 1.32
CA PHE A 56 0.28 1.72 1.74
C PHE A 56 -0.15 3.01 1.08
N THR A 57 -0.36 4.05 1.88
CA THR A 57 -0.81 5.36 1.41
C THR A 57 -0.14 6.48 2.18
N GLN A 58 -0.06 7.64 1.53
CA GLN A 58 0.34 8.89 2.17
C GLN A 58 -0.83 9.87 2.24
N ASP A 59 -2.05 9.37 1.98
CA ASP A 59 -3.29 10.14 2.02
C ASP A 59 -4.09 9.73 3.26
N ASP A 60 -4.42 10.66 4.12
CA ASP A 60 -5.16 10.39 5.35
C ASP A 60 -6.64 10.03 5.11
N ASP A 61 -7.14 10.17 3.89
CA ASP A 61 -8.51 9.76 3.56
C ASP A 61 -8.75 8.28 3.85
N PHE A 62 -7.73 7.43 3.65
CA PHE A 62 -7.85 6.01 3.97
C PHE A 62 -8.03 5.77 5.47
N LEU A 63 -7.45 6.62 6.32
CA LEU A 63 -7.64 6.53 7.76
C LEU A 63 -9.09 6.85 8.14
N ARG A 64 -9.72 7.79 7.43
CA ARG A 64 -11.14 8.11 7.66
C ARG A 64 -12.04 6.94 7.28
N LEU A 65 -11.74 6.25 6.18
CA LEU A 65 -12.48 5.07 5.79
C LEU A 65 -12.36 3.97 6.82
N GLN A 66 -11.19 3.77 7.38
CA GLN A 66 -10.97 2.81 8.47
C GLN A 66 -11.80 3.19 9.70
N ALA A 67 -11.76 4.47 10.08
CA ALA A 67 -12.52 4.97 11.23
C ALA A 67 -14.03 4.84 11.02
N ALA A 68 -14.50 4.93 9.77
CA ALA A 68 -15.91 4.76 9.41
C ALA A 68 -16.35 3.29 9.37
N GLY A 69 -15.44 2.35 9.64
CA GLY A 69 -15.77 0.93 9.70
C GLY A 69 -15.71 0.21 8.36
N ASN A 70 -15.10 0.84 7.34
CA ASN A 70 -14.93 0.14 6.06
C ASN A 70 -13.96 -1.03 6.20
N ASP A 71 -14.31 -2.12 5.55
CA ASP A 71 -13.57 -3.36 5.63
C ASP A 71 -12.27 -3.30 4.82
N HIS A 72 -11.17 -3.79 5.40
CA HIS A 72 -9.87 -3.80 4.73
C HIS A 72 -9.00 -4.94 5.28
N PHE A 73 -7.95 -5.29 4.55
CA PHE A 73 -6.99 -6.30 4.99
C PHE A 73 -5.91 -5.69 5.88
N GLY A 74 -5.57 -4.44 5.68
CA GLY A 74 -4.62 -3.68 6.48
C GLY A 74 -4.28 -2.37 5.78
N ILE A 75 -3.99 -1.34 6.56
CA ILE A 75 -3.61 -0.03 6.05
C ILE A 75 -2.35 0.46 6.78
N VAL A 76 -1.36 0.87 6.01
CA VAL A 76 -0.15 1.53 6.52
C VAL A 76 -0.16 2.96 5.98
N TYR A 77 -0.03 3.92 6.88
CA TYR A 77 -0.03 5.33 6.52
C TYR A 77 1.31 5.97 6.89
N ALA A 78 1.82 6.82 6.02
CA ALA A 78 2.98 7.65 6.30
C ALA A 78 2.75 9.06 5.78
N HIS A 79 3.21 10.06 6.54
CA HIS A 79 3.11 11.45 6.11
C HIS A 79 3.87 11.69 4.82
N GLN A 80 3.39 12.64 4.02
CA GLN A 80 4.13 13.13 2.87
C GLN A 80 5.41 13.84 3.34
N GLY A 81 6.38 13.94 2.44
CA GLY A 81 7.64 14.62 2.73
C GLY A 81 8.75 13.71 3.25
N LYS A 82 8.45 12.44 3.51
CA LYS A 82 9.50 11.48 3.88
C LYS A 82 10.29 11.06 2.65
N GLU A 83 11.58 10.83 2.84
CA GLU A 83 12.44 10.36 1.76
C GLU A 83 12.06 8.96 1.33
N ILE A 84 12.26 8.65 0.04
CA ILE A 84 11.92 7.36 -0.54
C ILE A 84 12.61 6.22 0.20
N GLY A 85 13.89 6.36 0.52
CA GLY A 85 14.64 5.34 1.26
C GLY A 85 14.03 5.07 2.62
N THR A 86 13.54 6.10 3.32
CA THR A 86 12.88 5.96 4.61
C THR A 86 11.58 5.17 4.47
N LEU A 87 10.81 5.46 3.44
CA LEU A 87 9.56 4.74 3.18
C LEU A 87 9.82 3.26 2.89
N ILE A 88 10.80 2.97 2.04
CA ILE A 88 11.15 1.60 1.71
C ILE A 88 11.63 0.84 2.95
N SER A 89 12.49 1.46 3.76
CA SER A 89 12.98 0.83 4.99
C SER A 89 11.85 0.50 5.95
N GLY A 90 10.90 1.44 6.13
CA GLY A 90 9.76 1.22 7.00
C GLY A 90 8.87 0.07 6.52
N LEU A 91 8.61 0.02 5.22
CA LEU A 91 7.79 -1.06 4.64
C LEU A 91 8.51 -2.40 4.70
N MET A 92 9.83 -2.42 4.55
CA MET A 92 10.61 -3.65 4.71
C MET A 92 10.57 -4.17 6.14
N LEU A 93 10.55 -3.30 7.14
CA LEU A 93 10.39 -3.72 8.53
C LEU A 93 9.05 -4.43 8.74
N ILE A 94 7.98 -3.89 8.17
CA ILE A 94 6.66 -4.50 8.24
C ILE A 94 6.66 -5.85 7.51
N TYR A 95 7.27 -5.90 6.34
CA TYR A 95 7.35 -7.10 5.53
C TYR A 95 8.08 -8.24 6.23
N GLN A 96 9.12 -7.90 6.98
CA GLN A 96 9.97 -8.87 7.67
C GLN A 96 9.43 -9.29 9.05
N ALA A 97 8.45 -8.57 9.54
CA ALA A 97 7.89 -8.82 10.87
C ALA A 97 7.15 -10.17 10.98
#